data_4debbbc9367994703f7388db17da11b4
#
_entry.id   4debbbc9367994703f7388db17da11b4
#
_cell.length_a   1.000
_cell.length_b   1.000
_cell.length_c   1.000
_cell.angle_alpha   90.00
_cell.angle_beta   90.00
_cell.angle_gamma   90.00
#
_symmetry.space_group_name_H-M   'P 1'
#
loop_
_entity.id
_entity.type
_entity.pdbx_description
1 polymer ?
#
loop_
_entity_poly.entity_id
_entity_poly.type
_entity_poly.pdbx_seq_one_letter_code
_entity_poly.pdbx_strand_id
1 'polypeptide(L)'
;MELSDIEANLRNSDYQYRLKAISALKDYSVEIAVPRLLQHLHDPEFLVRTFVAMGLGKQQTAESFAALLELMKFDNTPSVRAEAANSLSLFGRISAAHLVQACIQDDHWLVRRSIMAALVDLECPDELYEACLQSLSSDDAIVQAAAIDALATLAPTQQAALALAQILHHRHAPSWQVRQHVAYALKSFPHSDAQAGLIELRHDPDHRVAAAALETLLP
;
A
#
# COMPACT_ATOMS: atom_id res chain seq x y z
N MET A 1 -4.24 -26.37 -16.28
CA MET A 1 -4.37 -27.52 -15.31
C MET A 1 -5.82 -27.92 -15.32
N GLU A 2 -6.12 -29.20 -15.45
CA GLU A 2 -7.53 -29.66 -15.41
C GLU A 2 -8.14 -29.46 -14.01
N LEU A 3 -9.47 -29.32 -13.95
CA LEU A 3 -10.16 -29.04 -12.68
C LEU A 3 -9.97 -30.16 -11.65
N SER A 4 -9.95 -31.42 -12.10
CA SER A 4 -9.65 -32.60 -11.24
C SER A 4 -8.27 -32.52 -10.59
N ASP A 5 -7.26 -32.06 -11.35
CA ASP A 5 -5.90 -31.88 -10.82
C ASP A 5 -5.84 -30.74 -9.79
N ILE A 6 -6.59 -29.65 -10.04
CA ILE A 6 -6.71 -28.54 -9.10
C ILE A 6 -7.30 -29.04 -7.78
N GLU A 7 -8.41 -29.78 -7.82
CA GLU A 7 -9.06 -30.30 -6.61
C GLU A 7 -8.18 -31.29 -5.83
N ALA A 8 -7.41 -32.13 -6.53
CA ALA A 8 -6.44 -33.01 -5.89
C ALA A 8 -5.30 -32.22 -5.22
N ASN A 9 -4.78 -31.20 -5.91
CA ASN A 9 -3.70 -30.37 -5.39
C ASN A 9 -4.14 -29.47 -4.22
N LEU A 10 -5.37 -28.96 -4.22
CA LEU A 10 -5.92 -28.15 -3.11
C LEU A 10 -5.99 -28.95 -1.79
N ARG A 11 -6.14 -30.27 -1.85
CA ARG A 11 -6.16 -31.17 -0.68
C ARG A 11 -4.79 -31.69 -0.26
N ASN A 12 -3.72 -31.34 -0.99
CA ASN A 12 -2.40 -31.85 -0.71
C ASN A 12 -1.84 -31.26 0.62
N SER A 13 -1.18 -32.10 1.41
CA SER A 13 -0.52 -31.68 2.65
C SER A 13 0.63 -30.70 2.40
N ASP A 14 1.33 -30.83 1.27
CA ASP A 14 2.38 -29.91 0.84
C ASP A 14 1.73 -28.63 0.26
N TYR A 15 2.03 -27.50 0.89
CA TYR A 15 1.53 -26.19 0.50
C TYR A 15 1.91 -25.78 -0.93
N GLN A 16 3.02 -26.29 -1.49
CA GLN A 16 3.46 -25.97 -2.84
C GLN A 16 2.43 -26.45 -3.89
N TYR A 17 1.82 -27.60 -3.67
CA TYR A 17 0.75 -28.09 -4.54
C TYR A 17 -0.50 -27.23 -4.40
N ARG A 18 -0.85 -26.82 -3.16
CA ARG A 18 -1.99 -25.91 -2.93
C ARG A 18 -1.76 -24.55 -3.60
N LEU A 19 -0.55 -23.97 -3.50
CA LEU A 19 -0.19 -22.73 -4.21
C LEU A 19 -0.36 -22.85 -5.72
N LYS A 20 0.12 -23.96 -6.29
CA LYS A 20 -0.01 -24.22 -7.73
C LYS A 20 -1.47 -24.29 -8.16
N ALA A 21 -2.31 -24.93 -7.36
CA ALA A 21 -3.75 -25.04 -7.61
C ALA A 21 -4.46 -23.68 -7.49
N ILE A 22 -4.21 -22.92 -6.42
CA ILE A 22 -4.74 -21.57 -6.22
C ILE A 22 -4.38 -20.67 -7.40
N SER A 23 -3.12 -20.69 -7.82
CA SER A 23 -2.64 -19.88 -8.96
C SER A 23 -3.33 -20.26 -10.28
N ALA A 24 -3.69 -21.52 -10.46
CA ALA A 24 -4.36 -21.99 -11.67
C ALA A 24 -5.85 -21.59 -11.73
N LEU A 25 -6.47 -21.27 -10.58
CA LEU A 25 -7.88 -20.83 -10.52
C LEU A 25 -8.11 -19.48 -11.21
N LYS A 26 -7.07 -18.70 -11.46
CA LYS A 26 -7.17 -17.41 -12.20
C LYS A 26 -7.77 -17.56 -13.61
N ASP A 27 -7.65 -18.74 -14.22
CA ASP A 27 -8.08 -19.04 -15.58
C ASP A 27 -9.50 -19.65 -15.62
N TYR A 28 -10.17 -19.76 -14.44
CA TYR A 28 -11.50 -20.33 -14.29
C TYR A 28 -12.54 -19.25 -14.02
N SER A 29 -13.80 -19.58 -14.32
CA SER A 29 -14.91 -18.67 -14.06
C SER A 29 -15.11 -18.44 -12.54
N VAL A 30 -15.79 -17.36 -12.22
CA VAL A 30 -16.10 -16.93 -10.83
C VAL A 30 -16.77 -18.06 -10.03
N GLU A 31 -17.74 -18.76 -10.65
CA GLU A 31 -18.51 -19.83 -10.01
C GLU A 31 -17.64 -21.04 -9.62
N ILE A 32 -16.52 -21.23 -10.31
CA ILE A 32 -15.56 -22.29 -10.04
C ILE A 32 -14.47 -21.82 -9.08
N ALA A 33 -13.92 -20.64 -9.33
CA ALA A 33 -12.75 -20.14 -8.62
C ALA A 33 -13.08 -19.66 -7.20
N VAL A 34 -14.11 -18.81 -7.03
CA VAL A 34 -14.39 -18.17 -5.73
C VAL A 34 -14.68 -19.16 -4.62
N PRO A 35 -15.56 -20.17 -4.78
CA PRO A 35 -15.82 -21.14 -3.70
C PRO A 35 -14.56 -21.90 -3.26
N ARG A 36 -13.65 -22.20 -4.20
CA ARG A 36 -12.40 -22.92 -3.91
C ARG A 36 -11.38 -22.03 -3.21
N LEU A 37 -11.26 -20.76 -3.61
CA LEU A 37 -10.42 -19.78 -2.93
C LEU A 37 -10.88 -19.56 -1.49
N LEU A 38 -12.19 -19.42 -1.26
CA LEU A 38 -12.77 -19.22 0.08
C LEU A 38 -12.51 -20.41 1.02
N GLN A 39 -12.46 -21.64 0.52
CA GLN A 39 -12.11 -22.80 1.33
C GLN A 39 -10.68 -22.75 1.89
N HIS A 40 -9.79 -21.96 1.27
CA HIS A 40 -8.40 -21.80 1.69
C HIS A 40 -8.12 -20.43 2.34
N LEU A 41 -9.15 -19.68 2.72
CA LEU A 41 -9.03 -18.38 3.36
C LEU A 41 -8.21 -18.45 4.66
N HIS A 42 -8.32 -19.55 5.39
CA HIS A 42 -7.63 -19.81 6.65
C HIS A 42 -6.58 -20.93 6.53
N ASP A 43 -5.99 -21.10 5.35
CA ASP A 43 -4.92 -22.09 5.17
C ASP A 43 -3.80 -21.85 6.21
N PRO A 44 -3.24 -22.90 6.84
CA PRO A 44 -2.18 -22.73 7.83
C PRO A 44 -0.94 -22.02 7.26
N GLU A 45 -0.69 -22.15 5.95
CA GLU A 45 0.46 -21.54 5.30
C GLU A 45 0.13 -20.11 4.79
N PHE A 46 0.85 -19.11 5.30
CA PHE A 46 0.60 -17.72 4.95
C PHE A 46 0.76 -17.42 3.45
N LEU A 47 1.68 -18.11 2.78
CA LEU A 47 1.85 -17.96 1.32
C LEU A 47 0.58 -18.39 0.58
N VAL A 48 -0.09 -19.47 1.01
CA VAL A 48 -1.36 -19.90 0.40
C VAL A 48 -2.41 -18.81 0.60
N ARG A 49 -2.55 -18.25 1.82
CA ARG A 49 -3.50 -17.16 2.09
C ARG A 49 -3.19 -15.90 1.27
N THR A 50 -1.90 -15.56 1.06
CA THR A 50 -1.51 -14.45 0.18
C THR A 50 -1.99 -14.68 -1.25
N PHE A 51 -1.80 -15.87 -1.80
CA PHE A 51 -2.27 -16.21 -3.15
C PHE A 51 -3.79 -16.31 -3.24
N VAL A 52 -4.47 -16.71 -2.16
CA VAL A 52 -5.93 -16.63 -2.05
C VAL A 52 -6.39 -15.18 -2.16
N ALA A 53 -5.77 -14.25 -1.43
CA ALA A 53 -6.09 -12.83 -1.52
C ALA A 53 -5.92 -12.30 -2.95
N MET A 54 -4.79 -12.60 -3.61
CA MET A 54 -4.57 -12.24 -5.02
C MET A 54 -5.64 -12.82 -5.95
N GLY A 55 -6.02 -14.07 -5.74
CA GLY A 55 -7.04 -14.74 -6.53
C GLY A 55 -8.42 -14.08 -6.36
N LEU A 56 -8.81 -13.80 -5.13
CA LEU A 56 -10.08 -13.15 -4.80
C LEU A 56 -10.15 -11.72 -5.38
N GLY A 57 -9.05 -10.96 -5.33
CA GLY A 57 -8.97 -9.64 -5.95
C GLY A 57 -9.25 -9.65 -7.44
N LYS A 58 -8.82 -10.68 -8.16
CA LYS A 58 -9.09 -10.84 -9.60
C LYS A 58 -10.54 -11.19 -9.92
N GLN A 59 -11.23 -11.89 -9.04
CA GLN A 59 -12.61 -12.33 -9.26
C GLN A 59 -13.67 -11.25 -9.00
N GLN A 60 -13.37 -10.25 -8.19
CA GLN A 60 -14.17 -9.04 -7.94
C GLN A 60 -15.66 -9.29 -7.63
N THR A 61 -15.97 -10.32 -6.83
CA THR A 61 -17.34 -10.59 -6.36
C THR A 61 -17.59 -9.98 -4.98
N ALA A 62 -18.85 -9.89 -4.56
CA ALA A 62 -19.21 -9.44 -3.22
C ALA A 62 -18.63 -10.36 -2.12
N GLU A 63 -18.61 -11.67 -2.37
CA GLU A 63 -18.00 -12.65 -1.47
C GLU A 63 -16.48 -12.47 -1.41
N SER A 64 -15.83 -12.22 -2.55
CA SER A 64 -14.39 -11.91 -2.61
C SER A 64 -14.07 -10.63 -1.82
N PHE A 65 -14.89 -9.60 -1.97
CA PHE A 65 -14.72 -8.34 -1.23
C PHE A 65 -14.80 -8.55 0.29
N ALA A 66 -15.82 -9.26 0.76
CA ALA A 66 -16.00 -9.58 2.17
C ALA A 66 -14.82 -10.39 2.75
N ALA A 67 -14.37 -11.41 2.02
CA ALA A 67 -13.23 -12.25 2.42
C ALA A 67 -11.91 -11.45 2.45
N LEU A 68 -11.70 -10.54 1.51
CA LEU A 68 -10.52 -9.66 1.51
C LEU A 68 -10.54 -8.66 2.67
N LEU A 69 -11.71 -8.12 3.03
CA LEU A 69 -11.85 -7.30 4.25
C LEU A 69 -11.51 -8.09 5.51
N GLU A 70 -11.90 -9.34 5.58
CA GLU A 70 -11.58 -10.23 6.70
C GLU A 70 -10.07 -10.47 6.79
N LEU A 71 -9.41 -10.86 5.69
CA LEU A 71 -7.95 -11.04 5.64
C LEU A 71 -7.20 -9.76 6.00
N MET A 72 -7.57 -8.61 5.42
CA MET A 72 -6.94 -7.34 5.69
C MET A 72 -7.02 -6.95 7.17
N LYS A 73 -8.11 -7.28 7.83
CA LYS A 73 -8.39 -6.86 9.20
C LYS A 73 -7.84 -7.80 10.26
N PHE A 74 -7.85 -9.11 10.00
CA PHE A 74 -7.69 -10.12 11.04
C PHE A 74 -6.58 -11.15 10.78
N ASP A 75 -5.95 -11.17 9.59
CA ASP A 75 -4.84 -12.12 9.38
C ASP A 75 -3.65 -11.76 10.25
N ASN A 76 -3.06 -12.76 10.90
CA ASN A 76 -1.93 -12.58 11.79
C ASN A 76 -0.64 -12.17 11.06
N THR A 77 -0.56 -12.42 9.74
CA THR A 77 0.63 -12.19 8.92
C THR A 77 0.53 -10.86 8.17
N PRO A 78 1.41 -9.88 8.43
CA PRO A 78 1.35 -8.57 7.79
C PRO A 78 1.39 -8.61 6.26
N SER A 79 2.12 -9.57 5.67
CA SER A 79 2.16 -9.70 4.19
C SER A 79 0.81 -10.14 3.60
N VAL A 80 0.02 -10.94 4.33
CA VAL A 80 -1.33 -11.32 3.90
C VAL A 80 -2.26 -10.12 4.01
N ARG A 81 -2.20 -9.36 5.12
CA ARG A 81 -3.00 -8.14 5.27
C ARG A 81 -2.67 -7.10 4.19
N ALA A 82 -1.39 -6.92 3.90
CA ALA A 82 -0.92 -6.01 2.85
C ALA A 82 -1.42 -6.42 1.46
N GLU A 83 -1.35 -7.72 1.13
CA GLU A 83 -1.86 -8.24 -0.14
C GLU A 83 -3.39 -8.14 -0.23
N ALA A 84 -4.10 -8.38 0.86
CA ALA A 84 -5.55 -8.18 0.90
C ALA A 84 -5.92 -6.71 0.63
N ALA A 85 -5.16 -5.74 1.17
CA ALA A 85 -5.34 -4.32 0.87
C ALA A 85 -5.09 -4.01 -0.61
N ASN A 86 -4.00 -4.52 -1.20
CA ASN A 86 -3.74 -4.39 -2.63
C ASN A 86 -4.85 -4.99 -3.48
N SER A 87 -5.34 -6.18 -3.10
CA SER A 87 -6.43 -6.86 -3.81
C SER A 87 -7.76 -6.12 -3.69
N LEU A 88 -8.03 -5.45 -2.57
CA LEU A 88 -9.21 -4.60 -2.39
C LEU A 88 -9.20 -3.38 -3.31
N SER A 89 -8.04 -2.81 -3.65
CA SER A 89 -7.98 -1.67 -4.58
C SER A 89 -8.54 -2.02 -5.97
N LEU A 90 -8.48 -3.29 -6.37
CA LEU A 90 -9.04 -3.73 -7.65
C LEU A 90 -10.57 -3.58 -7.74
N PHE A 91 -11.26 -3.41 -6.62
CA PHE A 91 -12.70 -3.14 -6.57
C PHE A 91 -13.05 -1.66 -6.78
N GLY A 92 -12.04 -0.80 -6.93
CA GLY A 92 -12.24 0.62 -7.15
C GLY A 92 -12.57 1.38 -5.87
N ARG A 93 -13.17 2.57 -6.03
CA ARG A 93 -13.38 3.54 -4.94
C ARG A 93 -14.22 3.04 -3.76
N ILE A 94 -15.01 1.97 -3.93
CA ILE A 94 -15.77 1.38 -2.82
C ILE A 94 -14.89 0.85 -1.69
N SER A 95 -13.63 0.52 -1.98
CA SER A 95 -12.66 0.05 -1.00
C SER A 95 -11.97 1.17 -0.22
N ALA A 96 -11.99 2.42 -0.71
CA ALA A 96 -11.17 3.52 -0.19
C ALA A 96 -11.37 3.77 1.32
N ALA A 97 -12.62 3.89 1.77
CA ALA A 97 -12.93 4.11 3.20
C ALA A 97 -12.46 2.94 4.09
N HIS A 98 -12.55 1.71 3.60
CA HIS A 98 -12.06 0.53 4.32
C HIS A 98 -10.53 0.50 4.41
N LEU A 99 -9.85 0.93 3.34
CA LEU A 99 -8.39 1.05 3.30
C LEU A 99 -7.90 2.11 4.29
N VAL A 100 -8.52 3.31 4.32
CA VAL A 100 -8.20 4.34 5.31
C VAL A 100 -8.36 3.82 6.74
N GLN A 101 -9.49 3.18 7.04
CA GLN A 101 -9.74 2.63 8.36
C GLN A 101 -8.70 1.57 8.75
N ALA A 102 -8.29 0.72 7.81
CA ALA A 102 -7.23 -0.26 8.05
C ALA A 102 -5.86 0.40 8.26
N CYS A 103 -5.53 1.46 7.50
CA CYS A 103 -4.30 2.22 7.66
C CYS A 103 -4.18 2.84 9.08
N ILE A 104 -5.31 3.31 9.63
CA ILE A 104 -5.37 3.88 10.97
C ILE A 104 -5.17 2.81 12.05
N GLN A 105 -5.72 1.61 11.84
CA GLN A 105 -5.75 0.54 12.84
C GLN A 105 -4.53 -0.38 12.82
N ASP A 106 -3.88 -0.55 11.67
CA ASP A 106 -2.71 -1.44 11.54
C ASP A 106 -1.44 -0.67 11.89
N ASP A 107 -0.61 -1.21 12.77
CA ASP A 107 0.65 -0.62 13.21
C ASP A 107 1.85 -1.06 12.35
N HIS A 108 1.68 -2.07 11.48
CA HIS A 108 2.77 -2.63 10.71
C HIS A 108 3.09 -1.80 9.46
N TRP A 109 4.35 -1.38 9.33
CA TRP A 109 4.83 -0.51 8.24
C TRP A 109 4.48 -1.02 6.83
N LEU A 110 4.57 -2.33 6.58
CA LEU A 110 4.28 -2.93 5.28
C LEU A 110 2.82 -2.75 4.89
N VAL A 111 1.89 -2.93 5.84
CA VAL A 111 0.45 -2.81 5.59
C VAL A 111 0.10 -1.35 5.30
N ARG A 112 0.55 -0.41 6.15
CA ARG A 112 0.31 1.03 5.92
C ARG A 112 0.84 1.50 4.57
N ARG A 113 2.06 1.09 4.23
CA ARG A 113 2.66 1.42 2.93
C ARG A 113 1.85 0.87 1.75
N SER A 114 1.42 -0.40 1.82
CA SER A 114 0.60 -1.02 0.79
C SER A 114 -0.75 -0.32 0.63
N ILE A 115 -1.37 0.08 1.74
CA ILE A 115 -2.64 0.83 1.71
C ILE A 115 -2.46 2.20 1.05
N MET A 116 -1.41 2.95 1.40
CA MET A 116 -1.15 4.25 0.77
C MET A 116 -0.93 4.10 -0.74
N ALA A 117 -0.16 3.10 -1.17
CA ALA A 117 0.03 2.80 -2.59
C ALA A 117 -1.31 2.46 -3.28
N ALA A 118 -2.15 1.64 -2.65
CA ALA A 118 -3.48 1.32 -3.16
C ALA A 118 -4.39 2.57 -3.31
N LEU A 119 -4.33 3.50 -2.35
CA LEU A 119 -5.09 4.75 -2.42
C LEU A 119 -4.58 5.71 -3.51
N VAL A 120 -3.27 5.69 -3.80
CA VAL A 120 -2.71 6.40 -4.96
C VAL A 120 -3.28 5.84 -6.26
N ASP A 121 -3.24 4.51 -6.44
CA ASP A 121 -3.75 3.84 -7.65
C ASP A 121 -5.27 4.05 -7.85
N LEU A 122 -6.01 4.21 -6.75
CA LEU A 122 -7.45 4.49 -6.76
C LEU A 122 -7.80 5.94 -7.12
N GLU A 123 -6.80 6.83 -7.19
CA GLU A 123 -7.01 8.26 -7.39
C GLU A 123 -8.02 8.85 -6.37
N CYS A 124 -7.84 8.51 -5.10
CA CYS A 124 -8.66 8.97 -3.98
C CYS A 124 -7.87 9.98 -3.12
N PRO A 125 -7.72 11.25 -3.56
CA PRO A 125 -6.82 12.22 -2.92
C PRO A 125 -7.21 12.58 -1.49
N ASP A 126 -8.50 12.61 -1.15
CA ASP A 126 -8.97 12.96 0.19
C ASP A 126 -8.66 11.83 1.18
N GLU A 127 -8.97 10.59 0.79
CA GLU A 127 -8.68 9.38 1.58
C GLU A 127 -7.17 9.14 1.71
N LEU A 128 -6.41 9.38 0.63
CA LEU A 128 -4.95 9.30 0.67
C LEU A 128 -4.37 10.32 1.65
N TYR A 129 -4.84 11.57 1.61
CA TYR A 129 -4.38 12.61 2.53
C TYR A 129 -4.65 12.23 3.99
N GLU A 130 -5.84 11.71 4.31
CA GLU A 130 -6.19 11.22 5.65
C GLU A 130 -5.26 10.09 6.12
N ALA A 131 -5.03 9.08 5.28
CA ALA A 131 -4.12 7.97 5.58
C ALA A 131 -2.68 8.45 5.80
N CYS A 132 -2.22 9.44 5.01
CA CYS A 132 -0.90 10.04 5.18
C CYS A 132 -0.77 10.79 6.50
N LEU A 133 -1.76 11.61 6.90
CA LEU A 133 -1.74 12.32 8.19
C LEU A 133 -1.56 11.37 9.36
N GLN A 134 -2.31 10.28 9.37
CA GLN A 134 -2.18 9.26 10.40
C GLN A 134 -0.80 8.57 10.38
N SER A 135 -0.28 8.31 9.19
CA SER A 135 1.03 7.67 9.02
C SER A 135 2.19 8.58 9.44
N LEU A 136 2.07 9.89 9.23
CA LEU A 136 3.05 10.88 9.68
C LEU A 136 3.15 11.01 11.20
N SER A 137 2.10 10.66 11.95
CA SER A 137 2.10 10.64 13.42
C SER A 137 2.79 9.41 14.02
N SER A 138 3.22 8.45 13.19
CA SER A 138 3.96 7.26 13.63
C SER A 138 5.38 7.61 14.05
N ASP A 139 5.94 6.85 15.02
CA ASP A 139 7.36 6.92 15.39
C ASP A 139 8.27 6.17 14.39
N ASP A 140 7.69 5.40 13.46
CA ASP A 140 8.45 4.63 12.46
C ASP A 140 8.81 5.52 11.26
N ALA A 141 10.12 5.76 11.08
CA ALA A 141 10.63 6.59 9.99
C ALA A 141 10.33 6.02 8.59
N ILE A 142 10.15 4.69 8.46
CA ILE A 142 9.78 4.06 7.19
C ILE A 142 8.34 4.42 6.84
N VAL A 143 7.45 4.41 7.83
CA VAL A 143 6.05 4.80 7.65
C VAL A 143 5.93 6.28 7.32
N GLN A 144 6.66 7.15 8.05
CA GLN A 144 6.70 8.59 7.76
C GLN A 144 7.22 8.88 6.37
N ALA A 145 8.33 8.24 5.96
CA ALA A 145 8.91 8.43 4.63
C ALA A 145 7.94 7.99 3.51
N ALA A 146 7.27 6.85 3.69
CA ALA A 146 6.25 6.39 2.75
C ALA A 146 5.05 7.35 2.65
N ALA A 147 4.65 7.96 3.77
CA ALA A 147 3.59 8.96 3.77
C ALA A 147 4.02 10.26 3.05
N ILE A 148 5.27 10.69 3.20
CA ILE A 148 5.83 11.83 2.45
C ILE A 148 5.82 11.54 0.94
N ASP A 149 6.24 10.35 0.52
CA ASP A 149 6.21 9.95 -0.90
C ASP A 149 4.78 9.95 -1.45
N ALA A 150 3.84 9.42 -0.68
CA ALA A 150 2.43 9.40 -1.06
C ALA A 150 1.84 10.82 -1.15
N LEU A 151 2.16 11.72 -0.23
CA LEU A 151 1.77 13.13 -0.30
C LEU A 151 2.30 13.83 -1.55
N ALA A 152 3.48 13.46 -2.04
CA ALA A 152 4.03 14.05 -3.27
C ALA A 152 3.14 13.79 -4.50
N THR A 153 2.42 12.66 -4.53
CA THR A 153 1.49 12.34 -5.62
C THR A 153 0.26 13.24 -5.65
N LEU A 154 -0.02 13.95 -4.55
CA LEU A 154 -1.14 14.89 -4.44
C LEU A 154 -0.87 16.26 -5.08
N ALA A 155 0.35 16.52 -5.57
CA ALA A 155 0.73 17.79 -6.17
C ALA A 155 -0.20 18.26 -7.32
N PRO A 156 -0.73 17.39 -8.21
CA PRO A 156 -1.66 17.79 -9.26
C PRO A 156 -3.14 17.84 -8.81
N THR A 157 -3.43 17.65 -7.52
CA THR A 157 -4.80 17.51 -7.00
C THR A 157 -5.25 18.73 -6.21
N GLN A 158 -6.52 18.76 -5.82
CA GLN A 158 -7.05 19.79 -4.90
C GLN A 158 -6.41 19.77 -3.51
N GLN A 159 -5.75 18.68 -3.12
CA GLN A 159 -5.05 18.53 -1.85
C GLN A 159 -3.61 19.06 -1.89
N ALA A 160 -3.13 19.60 -3.02
CA ALA A 160 -1.75 20.04 -3.22
C ALA A 160 -1.23 20.98 -2.11
N ALA A 161 -2.00 21.99 -1.74
CA ALA A 161 -1.59 22.97 -0.73
C ALA A 161 -1.45 22.33 0.66
N LEU A 162 -2.38 21.45 1.04
CA LEU A 162 -2.35 20.74 2.31
C LEU A 162 -1.19 19.72 2.34
N ALA A 163 -0.98 18.99 1.24
CA ALA A 163 0.13 18.05 1.11
C ALA A 163 1.48 18.76 1.24
N LEU A 164 1.68 19.87 0.51
CA LEU A 164 2.89 20.67 0.59
C LEU A 164 3.17 21.15 2.03
N ALA A 165 2.16 21.65 2.73
CA ALA A 165 2.29 22.10 4.11
C ALA A 165 2.77 20.99 5.03
N GLN A 166 2.25 19.78 4.90
CA GLN A 166 2.67 18.61 5.66
C GLN A 166 4.11 18.20 5.33
N ILE A 167 4.46 18.16 4.05
CA ILE A 167 5.83 17.83 3.62
C ILE A 167 6.83 18.85 4.20
N LEU A 168 6.55 20.15 4.10
CA LEU A 168 7.39 21.20 4.66
C LEU A 168 7.50 21.14 6.18
N HIS A 169 6.45 20.74 6.89
CA HIS A 169 6.51 20.53 8.34
C HIS A 169 7.58 19.50 8.73
N HIS A 170 7.75 18.45 7.93
CA HIS A 170 8.67 17.35 8.20
C HIS A 170 10.11 17.58 7.69
N ARG A 171 10.45 18.77 7.14
CA ARG A 171 11.81 19.08 6.69
C ARG A 171 12.85 19.11 7.82
N HIS A 172 12.40 19.20 9.07
CA HIS A 172 13.23 19.13 10.26
C HIS A 172 13.03 17.83 11.08
N ALA A 173 12.46 16.79 10.48
CA ALA A 173 12.26 15.52 11.15
C ALA A 173 13.58 14.97 11.73
N PRO A 174 13.57 14.29 12.88
CA PRO A 174 14.78 13.75 13.49
C PRO A 174 15.49 12.74 12.55
N SER A 175 14.72 11.91 11.83
CA SER A 175 15.25 10.93 10.89
C SER A 175 15.73 11.58 9.60
N TRP A 176 16.99 11.32 9.23
CA TRP A 176 17.53 11.75 7.92
C TRP A 176 16.79 11.11 6.75
N GLN A 177 16.26 9.89 6.90
CA GLN A 177 15.46 9.23 5.87
C GLN A 177 14.23 10.06 5.55
N VAL A 178 13.49 10.49 6.58
CA VAL A 178 12.30 11.33 6.38
C VAL A 178 12.68 12.63 5.69
N ARG A 179 13.74 13.33 6.13
CA ARG A 179 14.18 14.58 5.49
C ARG A 179 14.64 14.38 4.04
N GLN A 180 15.26 13.23 3.73
CA GLN A 180 15.63 12.87 2.35
C GLN A 180 14.39 12.72 1.47
N HIS A 181 13.35 12.01 1.95
CA HIS A 181 12.08 11.85 1.23
C HIS A 181 11.35 13.20 1.09
N VAL A 182 11.45 14.10 2.08
CA VAL A 182 10.96 15.47 1.96
C VAL A 182 11.64 16.18 0.79
N ALA A 183 12.98 16.08 0.65
CA ALA A 183 13.70 16.69 -0.47
C ALA A 183 13.22 16.15 -1.82
N TYR A 184 12.98 14.84 -1.93
CA TYR A 184 12.42 14.26 -3.16
C TYR A 184 10.98 14.70 -3.41
N ALA A 185 10.12 14.72 -2.39
CA ALA A 185 8.73 15.10 -2.51
C ALA A 185 8.51 16.55 -2.94
N LEU A 186 9.33 17.48 -2.44
CA LEU A 186 9.24 18.91 -2.77
C LEU A 186 9.44 19.20 -4.26
N LYS A 187 10.11 18.31 -5.01
CA LYS A 187 10.26 18.42 -6.47
C LYS A 187 8.93 18.41 -7.22
N SER A 188 7.93 17.72 -6.68
CA SER A 188 6.63 17.58 -7.33
C SER A 188 5.79 18.86 -7.27
N PHE A 189 6.19 19.84 -6.44
CA PHE A 189 5.40 21.05 -6.21
C PHE A 189 6.04 22.27 -6.88
N PRO A 190 5.42 22.84 -7.93
CA PRO A 190 5.90 24.08 -8.58
C PRO A 190 5.51 25.30 -7.73
N HIS A 191 6.01 25.38 -6.49
CA HIS A 191 5.66 26.41 -5.51
C HIS A 191 6.93 27.04 -4.90
N SER A 192 6.88 28.35 -4.60
CA SER A 192 8.00 29.07 -4.00
C SER A 192 8.47 28.48 -2.66
N ASP A 193 7.53 28.03 -1.83
CA ASP A 193 7.83 27.45 -0.54
C ASP A 193 8.53 26.08 -0.67
N ALA A 194 8.17 25.29 -1.69
CA ALA A 194 8.88 24.06 -2.00
C ALA A 194 10.34 24.34 -2.41
N GLN A 195 10.56 25.37 -3.24
CA GLN A 195 11.91 25.80 -3.63
C GLN A 195 12.71 26.29 -2.42
N ALA A 196 12.09 27.10 -1.55
CA ALA A 196 12.73 27.57 -0.32
C ALA A 196 13.12 26.38 0.60
N GLY A 197 12.25 25.40 0.77
CA GLY A 197 12.52 24.17 1.54
C GLY A 197 13.69 23.37 0.94
N LEU A 198 13.77 23.25 -0.38
CA LEU A 198 14.90 22.59 -1.05
C LEU A 198 16.23 23.36 -0.85
N ILE A 199 16.20 24.70 -0.91
CA ILE A 199 17.40 25.53 -0.65
C ILE A 199 17.90 25.30 0.78
N GLU A 200 16.99 25.19 1.75
CA GLU A 200 17.34 24.90 3.13
C GLU A 200 17.96 23.50 3.27
N LEU A 201 17.34 22.46 2.70
CA LEU A 201 17.81 21.08 2.79
C LEU A 201 19.15 20.82 2.09
N ARG A 202 19.62 21.67 1.21
CA ARG A 202 21.00 21.61 0.66
C ARG A 202 22.08 21.79 1.73
N HIS A 203 21.74 22.41 2.84
CA HIS A 203 22.64 22.63 3.97
C HIS A 203 22.37 21.66 5.13
N ASP A 204 21.61 20.58 4.87
CA ASP A 204 21.35 19.55 5.88
C ASP A 204 22.66 18.91 6.37
N PRO A 205 22.79 18.65 7.68
CA PRO A 205 23.99 18.02 8.25
C PRO A 205 24.23 16.61 7.70
N ASP A 206 23.20 15.92 7.19
CA ASP A 206 23.33 14.61 6.56
C ASP A 206 23.54 14.77 5.05
N HIS A 207 24.69 14.30 4.56
CA HIS A 207 25.06 14.44 3.14
C HIS A 207 24.08 13.77 2.17
N ARG A 208 23.32 12.75 2.60
CA ARG A 208 22.30 12.08 1.76
C ARG A 208 21.09 12.98 1.54
N VAL A 209 20.71 13.76 2.54
CA VAL A 209 19.64 14.75 2.42
C VAL A 209 20.09 15.91 1.52
N ALA A 210 21.29 16.44 1.76
CA ALA A 210 21.86 17.49 0.93
C ALA A 210 22.00 17.06 -0.54
N ALA A 211 22.46 15.82 -0.80
CA ALA A 211 22.53 15.27 -2.14
C ALA A 211 21.14 15.18 -2.81
N ALA A 212 20.13 14.65 -2.09
CA ALA A 212 18.77 14.59 -2.59
C ALA A 212 18.22 15.97 -2.99
N ALA A 213 18.49 17.01 -2.17
CA ALA A 213 18.08 18.38 -2.47
C ALA A 213 18.84 19.00 -3.65
N LEU A 214 20.08 18.58 -3.92
CA LEU A 214 20.90 19.03 -5.05
C LEU A 214 20.53 18.36 -6.37
N GLU A 215 20.18 17.06 -6.35
CA GLU A 215 19.70 16.32 -7.52
C GLU A 215 18.46 16.95 -8.18
N THR A 216 17.74 17.81 -7.45
CA THR A 216 16.59 18.54 -7.98
C THR A 216 16.95 19.61 -8.99
N LEU A 217 18.22 19.97 -9.08
CA LEU A 217 18.71 21.07 -9.94
C LEU A 217 19.35 20.56 -11.24
N LEU A 218 19.52 19.25 -11.37
CA LEU A 218 20.03 18.68 -12.61
C LEU A 218 18.87 18.59 -13.62
N PRO A 219 19.06 19.06 -14.86
CA PRO A 219 18.04 19.05 -15.89
C PRO A 219 17.66 17.63 -16.29
#